data_04947bb07321cd3630837d9dc2a90e6c
#
_entry.id   04947bb07321cd3630837d9dc2a90e6c
#
_cell.length_a   1.000
_cell.length_b   1.000
_cell.length_c   1.000
_cell.angle_alpha   90.00
_cell.angle_beta   90.00
_cell.angle_gamma   90.00
#
_symmetry.space_group_name_H-M   'P 1'
#
loop_
_entity.id
_entity.type
_entity.pdbx_description
1 polymer ?
#
loop_
_entity_poly.entity_id
_entity_poly.type
_entity_poly.pdbx_seq_one_letter_code
_entity_poly.pdbx_strand_id
1 'polypeptide(L)'
;MKRGVMYAVARRERYNVVALAQHLDDLAESFLMSAFHAGQLRTMKAHYLIDAGDLRVIRPLVYVRERQTRAFAHTMGLPLIGDNCPACFRMPTQRMHMKQFLSSEEVSNKLLFRRILSTIKPLMSSQQS
;
A
#
# COMPACT_ATOMS: atom_id res chain seq x y z
N MET A 1 2.66 5.95 14.35
CA MET A 1 1.64 6.31 15.36
C MET A 1 0.32 5.59 15.16
N LYS A 2 -0.26 5.65 13.98
CA LYS A 2 -1.50 4.93 13.69
C LYS A 2 -1.38 3.42 13.88
N ARG A 3 -0.24 2.83 13.53
CA ARG A 3 0.02 1.39 13.71
C ARG A 3 0.00 0.97 15.17
N GLY A 4 0.61 1.77 16.05
CA GLY A 4 0.63 1.47 17.48
C GLY A 4 -0.76 1.39 18.08
N VAL A 5 -1.65 2.30 17.67
CA VAL A 5 -3.04 2.29 18.12
C VAL A 5 -3.77 1.04 17.62
N MET A 6 -3.59 0.69 16.34
CA MET A 6 -4.20 -0.51 15.77
C MET A 6 -3.73 -1.79 16.46
N TYR A 7 -2.43 -1.87 16.76
CA TYR A 7 -1.88 -3.03 17.46
C TYR A 7 -2.42 -3.13 18.89
N ALA A 8 -2.53 -2.01 19.59
CA ALA A 8 -3.11 -1.97 20.92
C ALA A 8 -4.56 -2.44 20.93
N VAL A 9 -5.36 -1.97 19.97
CA VAL A 9 -6.76 -2.39 19.82
C VAL A 9 -6.84 -3.88 19.49
N ALA A 10 -6.02 -4.36 18.55
CA ALA A 10 -6.00 -5.77 18.18
C ALA A 10 -5.70 -6.66 19.39
N ARG A 11 -4.73 -6.28 20.21
CA ARG A 11 -4.38 -7.02 21.44
C ARG A 11 -5.51 -7.00 22.45
N ARG A 12 -6.11 -5.83 22.67
CA ARG A 12 -7.23 -5.68 23.61
C ARG A 12 -8.40 -6.56 23.20
N GLU A 13 -8.71 -6.60 21.92
CA GLU A 13 -9.82 -7.39 21.38
C GLU A 13 -9.42 -8.85 21.08
N ARG A 14 -8.21 -9.25 21.42
CA ARG A 14 -7.68 -10.62 21.27
C ARG A 14 -7.57 -11.09 19.82
N TYR A 15 -7.33 -10.19 18.88
CA TYR A 15 -7.02 -10.53 17.51
C TYR A 15 -5.51 -10.75 17.36
N ASN A 16 -5.14 -11.64 16.47
CA ASN A 16 -3.73 -11.94 16.17
C ASN A 16 -3.33 -11.54 14.75
N VAL A 17 -4.25 -10.99 13.97
CA VAL A 17 -3.99 -10.53 12.61
C VAL A 17 -4.56 -9.13 12.42
N VAL A 18 -3.76 -8.27 11.79
CA VAL A 18 -4.19 -6.92 11.38
C VAL A 18 -4.12 -6.86 9.87
N ALA A 19 -5.25 -6.60 9.22
CA ALA A 19 -5.31 -6.45 7.77
C ALA A 19 -5.27 -4.96 7.39
N LEU A 20 -4.35 -4.60 6.50
CA LEU A 20 -4.22 -3.25 5.97
C LEU A 20 -4.63 -3.25 4.49
N ALA A 21 -5.21 -2.15 4.05
CA ALA A 21 -5.84 -2.05 2.74
C ALA A 21 -4.95 -1.44 1.66
N GLN A 22 -3.63 -1.44 1.83
CA GLN A 22 -2.74 -1.00 0.77
C GLN A 22 -2.88 -1.89 -0.46
N HIS A 23 -2.94 -1.27 -1.62
CA HIS A 23 -3.12 -1.93 -2.91
C HIS A 23 -1.84 -1.82 -3.75
N LEU A 24 -1.88 -2.40 -4.96
CA LEU A 24 -0.72 -2.44 -5.85
C LEU A 24 -0.16 -1.05 -6.16
N ASP A 25 -1.02 -0.05 -6.34
CA ASP A 25 -0.61 1.33 -6.58
C ASP A 25 0.25 1.87 -5.43
N ASP A 26 -0.13 1.57 -4.18
CA ASP A 26 0.65 1.97 -2.98
C ASP A 26 2.04 1.32 -2.98
N LEU A 27 2.11 0.04 -3.33
CA LEU A 27 3.37 -0.68 -3.37
C LEU A 27 4.29 -0.14 -4.47
N ALA A 28 3.73 0.18 -5.64
CA ALA A 28 4.47 0.77 -6.75
C ALA A 28 5.02 2.15 -6.38
N GLU A 29 4.21 2.99 -5.76
CA GLU A 29 4.64 4.32 -5.28
C GLU A 29 5.74 4.19 -4.24
N SER A 30 5.57 3.30 -3.28
CA SER A 30 6.56 3.04 -2.23
C SER A 30 7.89 2.54 -2.81
N PHE A 31 7.82 1.65 -3.79
CA PHE A 31 8.99 1.13 -4.50
C PHE A 31 9.76 2.25 -5.19
N LEU A 32 9.07 3.10 -5.95
CA LEU A 32 9.71 4.22 -6.65
C LEU A 32 10.31 5.23 -5.68
N MET A 33 9.62 5.53 -4.59
CA MET A 33 10.14 6.43 -3.55
C MET A 33 11.43 5.88 -2.94
N SER A 34 11.47 4.60 -2.66
CA SER A 34 12.67 3.95 -2.11
C SER A 34 13.82 3.97 -3.12
N ALA A 35 13.55 3.68 -4.39
CA ALA A 35 14.55 3.68 -5.43
C ALA A 35 15.10 5.08 -5.72
N PHE A 36 14.22 6.07 -5.83
CA PHE A 36 14.58 7.42 -6.26
C PHE A 36 15.15 8.28 -5.14
N HIS A 37 14.66 8.11 -3.92
CA HIS A 37 15.04 8.99 -2.81
C HIS A 37 15.91 8.34 -1.75
N ALA A 38 15.89 7.00 -1.63
CA ALA A 38 16.71 6.29 -0.65
C ALA A 38 17.77 5.39 -1.28
N GLY A 39 17.75 5.21 -2.59
CA GLY A 39 18.67 4.32 -3.29
C GLY A 39 18.54 2.88 -2.85
N GLN A 40 17.34 2.45 -2.47
CA GLN A 40 17.09 1.12 -1.93
C GLN A 40 16.00 0.40 -2.71
N LEU A 41 16.21 -0.91 -2.86
CA LEU A 41 15.24 -1.79 -3.52
C LEU A 41 14.25 -2.32 -2.48
N ARG A 42 13.25 -1.51 -2.15
CA ARG A 42 12.25 -1.81 -1.12
C ARG A 42 10.84 -1.49 -1.56
N THR A 43 9.90 -2.25 -1.03
CA THR A 43 8.47 -1.93 -1.07
C THR A 43 7.81 -2.48 0.20
N MET A 44 6.49 -2.28 0.35
CA MET A 44 5.73 -2.83 1.46
C MET A 44 5.66 -4.36 1.34
N LYS A 45 5.78 -5.06 2.46
CA LYS A 45 5.62 -6.51 2.49
C LYS A 45 4.14 -6.89 2.44
N ALA A 46 3.83 -7.98 1.74
CA ALA A 46 2.47 -8.51 1.68
C ALA A 46 1.99 -9.01 3.06
N HIS A 47 2.90 -9.60 3.83
CA HIS A 47 2.63 -10.01 5.20
C HIS A 47 3.94 -10.04 6.00
N TYR A 48 3.83 -9.83 7.29
CA TYR A 48 4.96 -9.94 8.20
C TYR A 48 4.48 -10.09 9.63
N LEU A 49 5.34 -10.69 10.45
CA LEU A 49 5.13 -10.74 11.90
C LEU A 49 5.79 -9.50 12.50
N ILE A 50 5.11 -8.81 13.41
CA ILE A 50 5.73 -7.65 14.09
C ILE A 50 6.82 -8.11 15.03
N ASP A 51 7.69 -7.20 15.46
CA ASP A 51 8.87 -7.52 16.29
C ASP A 51 8.49 -8.21 17.61
N ALA A 52 7.35 -7.83 18.20
CA ALA A 52 6.85 -8.46 19.41
C ALA A 52 6.38 -9.91 19.21
N GLY A 53 6.15 -10.33 17.96
CA GLY A 53 5.84 -11.72 17.63
C GLY A 53 4.40 -12.16 17.87
N ASP A 54 3.54 -11.27 18.34
CA ASP A 54 2.17 -11.61 18.72
C ASP A 54 1.10 -11.22 17.69
N LEU A 55 1.46 -10.40 16.70
CA LEU A 55 0.54 -9.94 15.67
C LEU A 55 1.16 -10.12 14.28
N ARG A 56 0.36 -10.61 13.35
CA ARG A 56 0.71 -10.67 11.94
C ARG A 56 -0.01 -9.55 11.19
N VAL A 57 0.74 -8.82 10.40
CA VAL A 57 0.17 -7.81 9.51
C VAL A 57 0.05 -8.42 8.11
N ILE A 58 -1.10 -8.27 7.49
CA ILE A 58 -1.33 -8.73 6.12
C ILE A 58 -1.84 -7.57 5.25
N ARG A 59 -1.53 -7.64 3.96
CA ARG A 59 -2.04 -6.71 2.95
C ARG A 59 -2.69 -7.51 1.82
N PRO A 60 -3.96 -7.90 2.00
CA PRO A 60 -4.61 -8.80 1.04
C PRO A 60 -4.87 -8.18 -0.32
N LEU A 61 -4.79 -6.85 -0.47
CA LEU A 61 -5.09 -6.14 -1.71
C LEU A 61 -3.85 -5.80 -2.56
N VAL A 62 -2.68 -6.40 -2.26
CA VAL A 62 -1.42 -6.04 -2.93
C VAL A 62 -1.41 -6.34 -4.44
N TYR A 63 -2.30 -7.20 -4.92
CA TYR A 63 -2.43 -7.50 -6.36
C TYR A 63 -3.53 -6.69 -7.03
N VAL A 64 -4.28 -5.90 -6.25
CA VAL A 64 -5.46 -5.17 -6.73
C VAL A 64 -5.09 -3.71 -7.01
N ARG A 65 -5.57 -3.19 -8.14
CA ARG A 65 -5.36 -1.79 -8.50
C ARG A 65 -6.32 -0.89 -7.74
N GLU A 66 -5.87 0.31 -7.40
CA GLU A 66 -6.71 1.32 -6.75
C GLU A 66 -8.01 1.56 -7.51
N ARG A 67 -7.94 1.63 -8.84
CA ARG A 67 -9.12 1.82 -9.69
C ARG A 67 -10.17 0.72 -9.53
N GLN A 68 -9.72 -0.51 -9.25
CA GLN A 68 -10.63 -1.64 -9.03
C GLN A 68 -11.35 -1.53 -7.69
N THR A 69 -10.63 -1.17 -6.62
CA THR A 69 -11.25 -0.96 -5.30
C THR A 69 -12.19 0.23 -5.32
N ARG A 70 -11.83 1.29 -6.02
CA ARG A 70 -12.67 2.48 -6.19
C ARG A 70 -13.96 2.15 -6.94
N ALA A 71 -13.85 1.41 -8.04
CA ALA A 71 -15.01 0.98 -8.83
C ALA A 71 -15.93 0.08 -8.00
N PHE A 72 -15.37 -0.85 -7.24
CA PHE A 72 -16.13 -1.74 -6.36
C PHE A 72 -16.88 -0.93 -5.29
N ALA A 73 -16.20 -0.01 -4.62
CA ALA A 73 -16.80 0.82 -3.57
C ALA A 73 -17.94 1.67 -4.13
N HIS A 74 -17.76 2.21 -5.33
CA HIS A 74 -18.78 3.02 -6.00
C HIS A 74 -20.00 2.16 -6.37
N THR A 75 -19.78 1.00 -6.98
CA THR A 75 -20.86 0.07 -7.38
C THR A 75 -21.65 -0.41 -6.16
N MET A 76 -21.00 -0.68 -5.05
CA MET A 76 -21.63 -1.18 -3.83
C MET A 76 -22.23 -0.06 -2.96
N GLY A 77 -22.08 1.21 -3.37
CA GLY A 77 -22.58 2.34 -2.59
C GLY A 77 -21.92 2.51 -1.24
N LEU A 78 -20.66 2.10 -1.10
CA LEU A 78 -19.93 2.23 0.14
C LEU A 78 -19.62 3.71 0.43
N PRO A 79 -19.65 4.13 1.72
CA PRO A 79 -19.30 5.50 2.06
C PRO A 79 -17.83 5.76 1.75
N LEU A 80 -17.59 6.75 0.89
CA LEU A 80 -16.24 7.18 0.54
C LEU A 80 -15.96 8.49 1.24
N ILE A 81 -14.78 8.60 1.85
CA ILE A 81 -14.29 9.88 2.35
C ILE A 81 -13.91 10.70 1.14
N GLY A 82 -14.61 11.81 0.91
CA GLY A 82 -14.36 12.69 -0.23
C GLY A 82 -12.97 13.33 -0.16
N ASP A 83 -12.57 13.92 -1.30
CA ASP A 83 -11.27 14.55 -1.48
C ASP A 83 -11.04 15.77 -0.56
N ASN A 84 -12.02 16.14 0.25
CA ASN A 84 -11.96 17.26 1.18
C ASN A 84 -11.43 16.86 2.58
N CYS A 85 -10.90 15.66 2.73
CA CYS A 85 -10.28 15.24 4.00
C CYS A 85 -9.00 16.05 4.24
N PRO A 86 -8.90 16.84 5.35
CA PRO A 86 -7.68 17.63 5.62
C PRO A 86 -6.41 16.78 5.67
N ALA A 87 -6.53 15.51 6.05
CA ALA A 87 -5.40 14.59 6.06
C ALA A 87 -4.93 14.21 4.65
N CYS A 88 -5.81 14.31 3.64
CA CYS A 88 -5.48 13.99 2.25
C CYS A 88 -4.62 15.09 1.60
N PHE A 89 -4.74 16.34 2.06
CA PHE A 89 -3.91 17.44 1.59
C PHE A 89 -2.49 17.42 2.16
N ARG A 90 -2.22 16.55 3.14
CA ARG A 90 -0.90 16.39 3.77
C ARG A 90 -0.14 15.18 3.23
N MET A 91 -0.56 14.62 2.09
CA MET A 91 0.23 13.58 1.43
C MET A 91 1.62 14.15 1.10
N PRO A 92 2.70 13.39 1.39
CA PRO A 92 4.03 13.83 1.01
C PRO A 92 4.05 14.18 -0.48
N THR A 93 4.59 15.34 -0.83
CA THR A 93 4.70 15.83 -2.21
C THR A 93 5.37 14.80 -3.11
N GLN A 94 6.35 14.07 -2.57
CA GLN A 94 7.07 13.01 -3.28
C GLN A 94 6.13 11.86 -3.68
N ARG A 95 5.24 11.46 -2.78
CA ARG A 95 4.30 10.37 -3.08
C ARG A 95 3.31 10.77 -4.16
N MET A 96 2.80 11.98 -4.09
CA MET A 96 1.91 12.54 -5.13
C MET A 96 2.63 12.59 -6.48
N HIS A 97 3.89 12.99 -6.49
CA HIS A 97 4.71 13.03 -7.69
C HIS A 97 4.87 11.64 -8.31
N MET A 98 5.14 10.62 -7.48
CA MET A 98 5.24 9.23 -7.96
C MET A 98 3.93 8.73 -8.52
N LYS A 99 2.82 9.06 -7.88
CA LYS A 99 1.48 8.71 -8.37
C LYS A 99 1.21 9.30 -9.74
N GLN A 100 1.53 10.58 -9.93
CA GLN A 100 1.36 11.27 -11.21
C GLN A 100 2.29 10.68 -12.28
N PHE A 101 3.53 10.39 -11.92
CA PHE A 101 4.51 9.77 -12.80
C PHE A 101 4.01 8.42 -13.31
N LEU A 102 3.53 7.56 -12.42
CA LEU A 102 3.00 6.25 -12.78
C LEU A 102 1.76 6.37 -13.66
N SER A 103 0.86 7.29 -13.37
CA SER A 103 -0.33 7.53 -14.19
C SER A 103 0.06 7.95 -15.60
N SER A 104 1.02 8.83 -15.71
CA SER A 104 1.54 9.34 -16.98
C SER A 104 2.16 8.22 -17.81
N GLU A 105 3.01 7.41 -17.19
CA GLU A 105 3.67 6.28 -17.86
C GLU A 105 2.67 5.20 -18.29
N GLU A 106 1.62 4.96 -17.51
CA GLU A 106 0.62 3.94 -17.83
C GLU A 106 -0.15 4.25 -19.11
N VAL A 107 -0.28 5.52 -19.48
CA VAL A 107 -0.97 5.95 -20.70
C VAL A 107 -0.35 5.28 -21.93
N SER A 108 1.00 5.25 -22.00
CA SER A 108 1.73 4.66 -23.12
C SER A 108 2.17 3.22 -22.88
N ASN A 109 2.12 2.75 -21.64
CA ASN A 109 2.56 1.42 -21.25
C ASN A 109 1.47 0.70 -20.47
N LYS A 110 0.57 0.05 -21.18
CA LYS A 110 -0.59 -0.63 -20.57
C LYS A 110 -0.22 -1.78 -19.64
N LEU A 111 0.99 -2.31 -19.77
CA LEU A 111 1.50 -3.40 -18.94
C LEU A 111 2.37 -2.90 -17.77
N LEU A 112 2.42 -1.60 -17.56
CA LEU A 112 3.31 -0.99 -16.55
C LEU A 112 3.15 -1.64 -15.18
N PHE A 113 1.93 -1.68 -14.64
CA PHE A 113 1.69 -2.21 -13.29
C PHE A 113 1.90 -3.71 -13.20
N ARG A 114 1.64 -4.44 -14.28
CA ARG A 114 1.94 -5.87 -14.36
C ARG A 114 3.45 -6.12 -14.28
N ARG A 115 4.23 -5.29 -14.97
CA ARG A 115 5.70 -5.36 -14.96
C ARG A 115 6.26 -4.95 -13.61
N ILE A 116 5.73 -3.88 -13.02
CA ILE A 116 6.12 -3.46 -11.67
C ILE A 116 5.83 -4.58 -10.67
N LEU A 117 4.63 -5.18 -10.72
CA LEU A 117 4.28 -6.28 -9.84
C LEU A 117 5.28 -7.42 -9.95
N SER A 118 5.63 -7.80 -11.17
CA SER A 118 6.62 -8.85 -11.43
C SER A 118 7.97 -8.50 -10.79
N THR A 119 8.37 -7.23 -10.88
CA THR A 119 9.63 -6.73 -10.33
C THR A 119 9.64 -6.72 -8.79
N ILE A 120 8.55 -6.27 -8.17
CA ILE A 120 8.50 -6.11 -6.71
C ILE A 120 8.04 -7.36 -5.96
N LYS A 121 7.49 -8.34 -6.65
CA LYS A 121 6.96 -9.55 -6.03
C LYS A 121 7.95 -10.26 -5.10
N PRO A 122 9.23 -10.45 -5.47
CA PRO A 122 10.21 -11.02 -4.55
C PRO A 122 10.42 -10.19 -3.27
N LEU A 123 10.26 -8.87 -3.37
CA LEU A 123 10.44 -7.97 -2.23
C LEU A 123 9.30 -8.07 -1.22
N MET A 124 8.10 -8.44 -1.69
CA MET A 124 6.91 -8.58 -0.83
C MET A 124 6.98 -9.80 0.09
N SER A 125 7.71 -10.82 -0.32
CA SER A 125 7.80 -12.09 0.41
C SER A 125 9.14 -12.29 1.12
N SER A 126 10.11 -11.38 0.95
CA SER A 126 11.41 -11.54 1.59
C SER A 126 11.27 -11.43 3.11
N GLN A 127 11.77 -12.44 3.82
CA GLN A 127 11.76 -12.49 5.28
C GLN A 127 12.89 -11.68 5.93
N GLN A 128 13.65 -10.97 5.13
CA GLN A 128 14.74 -10.18 5.68
C GLN A 128 14.19 -8.99 6.43
N SER A 129 14.32 -9.12 7.72
CA SER A 129 14.15 -8.04 8.66
C SER A 129 15.08 -6.87 8.36
#